data_36eb8badab767cefb82787026d673e5e
#
_entry.id   36eb8badab767cefb82787026d673e5e
#
_cell.length_a   1.000
_cell.length_b   1.000
_cell.length_c   1.000
_cell.angle_alpha   90.00
_cell.angle_beta   90.00
_cell.angle_gamma   90.00
#
_symmetry.space_group_name_H-M   'P 1'
#
loop_
_entity.id
_entity.type
_entity.pdbx_description
1 polymer ?
#
loop_
_entity_poly.entity_id
_entity_poly.type
_entity_poly.pdbx_seq_one_letter_code
_entity_poly.pdbx_strand_id
1 'polypeptide(L)'
;MNLEVGQKIIGMLRIWLFIPGLAWLMLSCEKEALPPVVETTGVIDIGLNSFTAQGTLVQTGDEGINQHGFCWSTAPGPDLEADSCNLLGPRTETGAFTSKIQGLDRNTTYYIRAYAVNQAGNAYGKEMVVQTDRTFTVPLVETSGVHTVTEYSAIAGGVVRDDGGSEITSYGICWDTEQNPTIEGMHKEFSDGTGPFFTSIKNLELRTIYYVKAFAINSTGLAYGDEVIFRTNDTPVTDIDGNVYPTVVIGEQTWMARNLEVTRYANGTLVPFTPEDEWWDSLRVNEKGFCYFNNLSSNGNTLGALYSWSAAVNGQDSLNPELEPIQGVCPDEWHLPSDGDWKELEVALGMMALAADSTGWRGNIGGLLKSTGIDSWLIPNTGATNETRFSALAAGDRFPNGDYNNLHFSTFFWTSSNYNQDNAWARALGYYVTTMYRGHQDSKEFGFSVRCVRDD
;
A
#
# COMPACT_ATOMS: atom_id res chain seq x y z
N MET A 1 44.06 -18.66 -39.51
CA MET A 1 44.16 -19.51 -40.71
C MET A 1 43.88 -18.59 -41.88
N ASN A 2 44.97 -18.23 -42.54
CA ASN A 2 45.19 -17.85 -43.94
C ASN A 2 44.44 -16.65 -44.51
N LEU A 3 45.08 -15.50 -44.77
CA LEU A 3 46.05 -15.23 -45.90
C LEU A 3 45.31 -15.28 -47.26
N GLU A 4 45.40 -14.36 -48.19
CA GLU A 4 46.49 -13.68 -48.92
C GLU A 4 45.87 -12.62 -49.86
N VAL A 5 46.39 -11.40 -50.01
CA VAL A 5 47.52 -10.95 -50.84
C VAL A 5 47.29 -11.07 -52.37
N GLY A 6 47.58 -10.00 -53.08
CA GLY A 6 47.87 -9.97 -54.52
C GLY A 6 47.44 -8.65 -55.18
N GLN A 7 48.17 -7.64 -55.25
CA GLN A 7 49.31 -7.22 -56.09
C GLN A 7 49.00 -7.08 -57.59
N LYS A 8 49.22 -5.82 -58.03
CA LYS A 8 49.99 -5.31 -59.26
C LYS A 8 49.40 -5.57 -60.63
N ILE A 9 49.45 -4.54 -61.48
CA ILE A 9 50.45 -4.26 -62.54
C ILE A 9 50.01 -3.02 -63.35
N ILE A 10 50.70 -1.92 -63.34
CA ILE A 10 51.67 -1.27 -64.32
C ILE A 10 51.25 -1.35 -65.79
N GLY A 11 51.15 -0.23 -66.43
CA GLY A 11 51.12 -0.07 -67.87
C GLY A 11 51.31 1.36 -68.36
N MET A 12 52.43 1.63 -68.80
CA MET A 12 53.15 2.81 -69.28
C MET A 12 52.52 3.52 -70.49
N LEU A 13 52.72 4.83 -70.46
CA LEU A 13 53.32 5.72 -71.54
C LEU A 13 52.60 5.94 -72.87
N ARG A 14 52.20 7.18 -73.14
CA ARG A 14 52.75 7.91 -74.32
C ARG A 14 52.44 9.42 -74.27
N ILE A 15 53.48 10.16 -74.39
CA ILE A 15 53.69 11.60 -74.59
C ILE A 15 53.08 12.10 -75.91
N TRP A 16 52.37 13.25 -75.88
CA TRP A 16 52.44 14.25 -76.93
C TRP A 16 52.36 15.66 -76.41
N LEU A 17 53.38 16.46 -76.62
CA LEU A 17 53.48 17.92 -76.39
C LEU A 17 52.53 18.66 -77.33
N PHE A 18 51.82 19.67 -76.79
CA PHE A 18 51.60 20.95 -77.49
C PHE A 18 51.30 22.03 -76.44
N ILE A 19 52.11 23.09 -76.42
CA ILE A 19 52.00 24.39 -75.79
C ILE A 19 51.61 25.37 -76.92
N PRO A 20 50.94 26.49 -76.74
CA PRO A 20 50.68 27.33 -75.58
C PRO A 20 49.23 27.88 -75.49
N GLY A 21 48.88 28.25 -74.32
CA GLY A 21 47.72 29.14 -74.05
C GLY A 21 47.77 29.60 -72.60
N LEU A 22 48.40 30.78 -72.39
CA LEU A 22 48.48 31.44 -71.11
C LEU A 22 47.09 31.87 -70.67
N ALA A 23 46.38 31.01 -69.82
CA ALA A 23 45.19 31.44 -69.09
C ALA A 23 45.68 31.90 -67.73
N TRP A 24 45.58 33.17 -67.45
CA TRP A 24 45.66 33.75 -66.12
C TRP A 24 44.51 33.15 -65.24
N LEU A 25 44.89 32.16 -64.47
CA LEU A 25 44.06 31.79 -63.32
C LEU A 25 44.24 32.91 -62.28
N MET A 26 43.28 33.85 -62.27
CA MET A 26 43.02 34.69 -61.11
C MET A 26 42.65 33.72 -59.99
N LEU A 27 43.56 33.31 -59.11
CA LEU A 27 43.24 32.83 -57.79
C LEU A 27 42.60 34.01 -57.07
N SER A 28 41.29 34.07 -57.11
CA SER A 28 40.48 34.79 -56.10
C SER A 28 40.83 34.17 -54.77
N CYS A 29 41.71 34.81 -54.01
CA CYS A 29 41.85 34.53 -52.59
C CYS A 29 40.56 35.06 -51.95
N GLU A 30 39.49 34.23 -51.95
CA GLU A 30 38.36 34.52 -51.12
C GLU A 30 38.88 34.51 -49.68
N LYS A 31 38.91 35.66 -49.07
CA LYS A 31 39.18 35.81 -47.65
C LYS A 31 38.15 34.99 -46.88
N GLU A 32 38.61 33.95 -46.26
CA GLU A 32 37.71 33.13 -45.42
C GLU A 32 37.10 34.02 -44.31
N ALA A 33 35.77 34.12 -44.31
CA ALA A 33 35.07 34.98 -43.35
C ALA A 33 35.33 34.49 -41.93
N LEU A 34 35.67 35.39 -41.04
CA LEU A 34 35.98 35.07 -39.66
C LEU A 34 34.69 34.95 -38.82
N PRO A 35 34.53 33.85 -38.01
CA PRO A 35 33.44 33.74 -37.07
C PRO A 35 33.52 34.80 -35.97
N PRO A 36 32.44 35.07 -35.26
CA PRO A 36 32.43 35.99 -34.11
C PRO A 36 33.26 35.47 -32.95
N VAL A 37 33.60 36.37 -32.00
CA VAL A 37 34.19 36.01 -30.72
C VAL A 37 33.27 36.52 -29.62
N VAL A 38 32.79 35.61 -28.79
CA VAL A 38 31.86 35.88 -27.69
C VAL A 38 32.35 35.24 -26.40
N GLU A 39 32.11 35.90 -25.28
CA GLU A 39 32.46 35.42 -23.95
C GLU A 39 31.21 35.36 -23.07
N THR A 40 31.11 34.30 -22.27
CA THR A 40 30.16 34.23 -21.13
C THR A 40 30.89 34.88 -19.95
N THR A 41 30.35 35.98 -19.42
CA THR A 41 31.05 36.81 -18.42
C THR A 41 30.52 36.64 -17.00
N GLY A 42 29.30 36.15 -16.86
CA GLY A 42 28.74 35.95 -15.53
C GLY A 42 27.28 35.45 -15.52
N VAL A 43 26.86 35.09 -14.34
CA VAL A 43 25.45 34.83 -14.00
C VAL A 43 25.17 35.57 -12.72
N ILE A 44 24.09 36.35 -12.69
CA ILE A 44 23.65 37.16 -11.53
C ILE A 44 22.12 36.98 -11.30
N ASP A 45 21.59 37.55 -10.23
CA ASP A 45 20.17 37.53 -9.87
C ASP A 45 19.60 36.10 -9.92
N ILE A 46 20.37 35.16 -9.33
CA ILE A 46 19.95 33.77 -9.26
C ILE A 46 18.71 33.71 -8.34
N GLY A 47 17.65 33.09 -8.81
CA GLY A 47 16.40 32.89 -8.09
C GLY A 47 15.92 31.45 -8.23
N LEU A 48 14.73 31.18 -7.75
CA LEU A 48 14.13 29.82 -7.74
C LEU A 48 13.98 29.22 -9.14
N ASN A 49 13.51 30.02 -10.09
CA ASN A 49 13.15 29.57 -11.44
C ASN A 49 13.75 30.46 -12.53
N SER A 50 14.77 31.25 -12.20
CA SER A 50 15.39 32.16 -13.15
C SER A 50 16.78 32.59 -12.69
N PHE A 51 17.60 33.03 -13.64
CA PHE A 51 18.81 33.81 -13.41
C PHE A 51 19.03 34.80 -14.56
N THR A 52 19.91 35.78 -14.37
CA THR A 52 20.33 36.71 -15.41
C THR A 52 21.73 36.33 -15.93
N ALA A 53 21.80 35.91 -17.17
CA ALA A 53 23.06 35.59 -17.84
C ALA A 53 23.72 36.87 -18.39
N GLN A 54 25.06 36.92 -18.34
CA GLN A 54 25.88 38.01 -18.85
C GLN A 54 26.89 37.48 -19.87
N GLY A 55 27.02 38.21 -20.98
CA GLY A 55 27.95 37.90 -22.03
C GLY A 55 28.54 39.17 -22.64
N THR A 56 29.63 39.00 -23.38
CA THR A 56 30.26 40.08 -24.13
C THR A 56 30.58 39.59 -25.53
N LEU A 57 30.12 40.32 -26.54
CA LEU A 57 30.56 40.16 -27.90
C LEU A 57 31.89 40.92 -28.07
N VAL A 58 32.98 40.16 -28.23
CA VAL A 58 34.35 40.70 -28.31
C VAL A 58 34.67 41.13 -29.72
N GLN A 59 34.27 40.34 -30.72
CA GLN A 59 34.45 40.62 -32.15
C GLN A 59 33.22 40.14 -32.93
N THR A 60 32.82 40.89 -33.95
CA THR A 60 31.75 40.51 -34.86
C THR A 60 32.16 39.57 -35.98
N GLY A 61 33.46 39.39 -36.14
CA GLY A 61 34.03 38.80 -37.35
C GLY A 61 34.01 39.77 -38.55
N ASP A 62 34.17 39.24 -39.75
CA ASP A 62 34.18 40.06 -40.96
C ASP A 62 32.79 40.56 -41.40
N GLU A 63 31.76 39.99 -40.87
CA GLU A 63 30.34 40.33 -41.13
C GLU A 63 29.58 40.55 -39.82
N GLY A 64 28.50 41.30 -39.87
CA GLY A 64 27.71 41.59 -38.70
C GLY A 64 27.10 40.30 -38.08
N ILE A 65 26.71 40.37 -36.82
CA ILE A 65 26.07 39.27 -36.12
C ILE A 65 24.60 39.15 -36.57
N ASN A 66 24.23 37.97 -37.04
CA ASN A 66 22.86 37.65 -37.44
C ASN A 66 22.00 37.32 -36.23
N GLN A 67 22.57 36.70 -35.20
CA GLN A 67 21.90 36.30 -33.99
C GLN A 67 22.90 36.16 -32.84
N HIS A 68 22.50 36.52 -31.64
CA HIS A 68 23.24 36.27 -30.41
C HIS A 68 22.29 35.95 -29.25
N GLY A 69 22.85 35.43 -28.17
CA GLY A 69 22.07 35.05 -26.97
C GLY A 69 22.82 34.13 -26.05
N PHE A 70 22.07 33.30 -25.34
CA PHE A 70 22.56 32.30 -24.41
C PHE A 70 21.88 30.97 -24.70
N CYS A 71 22.65 29.88 -24.62
CA CYS A 71 22.15 28.52 -24.58
C CYS A 71 22.36 27.93 -23.18
N TRP A 72 21.41 27.16 -22.67
CA TRP A 72 21.46 26.51 -21.36
C TRP A 72 20.86 25.11 -21.39
N SER A 73 21.39 24.23 -20.54
CA SER A 73 20.99 22.84 -20.41
C SER A 73 21.32 22.32 -19.01
N THR A 74 20.72 21.23 -18.60
CA THR A 74 21.12 20.47 -17.39
C THR A 74 22.33 19.55 -17.67
N ALA A 75 22.73 19.39 -18.92
CA ALA A 75 23.94 18.69 -19.34
C ALA A 75 25.03 19.66 -19.76
N PRO A 76 26.33 19.31 -19.62
CA PRO A 76 27.45 20.14 -20.09
C PRO A 76 27.43 20.33 -21.60
N GLY A 77 27.94 21.51 -22.04
CA GLY A 77 28.15 21.85 -23.44
C GLY A 77 26.91 22.33 -24.20
N PRO A 78 26.01 23.15 -23.60
CA PRO A 78 24.80 23.60 -24.30
C PRO A 78 25.09 24.28 -25.63
N ASP A 79 24.29 23.94 -26.65
CA ASP A 79 24.47 24.45 -28.02
C ASP A 79 23.12 24.81 -28.68
N LEU A 80 23.22 25.38 -29.90
CA LEU A 80 22.07 25.82 -30.68
C LEU A 80 21.25 24.68 -31.30
N GLU A 81 21.80 23.48 -31.37
CA GLU A 81 21.14 22.38 -32.09
C GLU A 81 20.27 21.51 -31.19
N ALA A 82 20.67 21.31 -29.93
CA ALA A 82 20.07 20.34 -29.03
C ALA A 82 19.39 20.96 -27.79
N ASP A 83 19.74 22.20 -27.41
CA ASP A 83 19.43 22.76 -26.11
C ASP A 83 18.50 23.98 -26.15
N SER A 84 18.06 24.44 -24.99
CA SER A 84 17.31 25.69 -24.88
C SER A 84 18.20 26.88 -25.12
N CYS A 85 17.81 27.73 -26.07
CA CYS A 85 18.53 28.99 -26.39
C CYS A 85 17.56 30.14 -26.54
N ASN A 86 17.94 31.33 -26.09
CA ASN A 86 17.17 32.53 -26.39
C ASN A 86 17.75 33.28 -27.61
N LEU A 87 16.91 34.10 -28.22
CA LEU A 87 17.21 34.83 -29.44
C LEU A 87 17.15 36.34 -29.15
N LEU A 88 18.30 37.01 -29.05
CA LEU A 88 18.38 38.45 -28.78
C LEU A 88 18.47 39.28 -30.08
N GLY A 89 18.54 38.63 -31.24
CA GLY A 89 18.51 39.24 -32.56
C GLY A 89 19.90 39.63 -33.11
N PRO A 90 19.94 40.36 -34.25
CA PRO A 90 21.18 40.79 -34.88
C PRO A 90 21.87 41.92 -34.10
N ARG A 91 23.20 42.03 -34.29
CA ARG A 91 23.99 43.07 -33.62
C ARG A 91 25.18 43.49 -34.50
N THR A 92 25.43 44.81 -34.57
CA THR A 92 26.53 45.37 -35.36
C THR A 92 27.69 45.84 -34.49
N GLU A 93 27.47 46.04 -33.20
CA GLU A 93 28.48 46.59 -32.28
C GLU A 93 28.90 45.52 -31.25
N THR A 94 30.21 45.56 -30.91
CA THR A 94 30.76 44.79 -29.80
C THR A 94 30.28 45.33 -28.45
N GLY A 95 30.45 44.54 -27.37
CA GLY A 95 30.12 44.96 -26.02
C GLY A 95 29.26 43.97 -25.24
N ALA A 96 28.95 44.34 -24.01
CA ALA A 96 28.21 43.50 -23.10
C ALA A 96 26.72 43.36 -23.49
N PHE A 97 26.14 42.23 -23.18
CA PHE A 97 24.70 41.92 -23.26
C PHE A 97 24.26 41.04 -22.11
N THR A 98 23.01 41.12 -21.78
CA THR A 98 22.43 40.33 -20.69
C THR A 98 21.08 39.78 -21.12
N SER A 99 20.67 38.67 -20.50
CA SER A 99 19.32 38.18 -20.66
C SER A 99 18.87 37.46 -19.40
N LYS A 100 17.61 37.68 -19.04
CA LYS A 100 16.94 36.92 -17.95
C LYS A 100 16.40 35.61 -18.52
N ILE A 101 16.94 34.50 -18.02
CA ILE A 101 16.46 33.16 -18.30
C ILE A 101 15.41 32.79 -17.25
N GLN A 102 14.26 32.30 -17.70
CA GLN A 102 13.11 31.99 -16.85
C GLN A 102 12.54 30.61 -17.17
N GLY A 103 11.64 30.10 -16.32
CA GLY A 103 11.00 28.80 -16.51
C GLY A 103 11.93 27.63 -16.18
N LEU A 104 12.92 27.88 -15.32
CA LEU A 104 13.89 26.88 -14.87
C LEU A 104 13.33 26.09 -13.67
N ASP A 105 13.82 24.88 -13.52
CA ASP A 105 13.53 24.07 -12.33
C ASP A 105 14.34 24.58 -11.14
N ARG A 106 13.72 24.55 -9.94
CA ARG A 106 14.36 24.95 -8.68
C ARG A 106 15.41 23.93 -8.25
N ASN A 107 16.42 24.37 -7.50
CA ASN A 107 17.50 23.54 -6.97
C ASN A 107 18.19 22.69 -8.06
N THR A 108 18.28 23.22 -9.28
CA THR A 108 18.77 22.50 -10.45
C THR A 108 20.01 23.16 -10.99
N THR A 109 21.01 22.34 -11.29
CA THR A 109 22.26 22.80 -11.90
C THR A 109 22.07 22.96 -13.40
N TYR A 110 22.41 24.15 -13.91
CA TYR A 110 22.42 24.46 -15.32
C TYR A 110 23.84 24.84 -15.80
N TYR A 111 24.12 24.39 -16.99
CA TYR A 111 25.29 24.82 -17.78
C TYR A 111 24.82 25.89 -18.75
N ILE A 112 25.57 26.99 -18.90
CA ILE A 112 25.17 28.11 -19.72
C ILE A 112 26.37 28.64 -20.51
N ARG A 113 26.12 29.01 -21.78
CA ARG A 113 27.10 29.64 -22.68
C ARG A 113 26.46 30.79 -23.44
N ALA A 114 27.15 31.90 -23.54
CA ALA A 114 26.84 32.92 -24.55
C ALA A 114 27.15 32.38 -25.95
N TYR A 115 26.38 32.75 -26.95
CA TYR A 115 26.61 32.41 -28.31
C TYR A 115 26.46 33.63 -29.26
N ALA A 116 27.11 33.60 -30.40
CA ALA A 116 26.90 34.53 -31.49
C ALA A 116 27.06 33.79 -32.83
N VAL A 117 26.30 34.24 -33.84
CA VAL A 117 26.23 33.65 -35.17
C VAL A 117 26.40 34.73 -36.21
N ASN A 118 27.31 34.51 -37.19
CA ASN A 118 27.39 35.27 -38.41
C ASN A 118 27.42 34.31 -39.63
N GLN A 119 27.68 34.80 -40.84
CA GLN A 119 27.71 33.95 -42.03
C GLN A 119 28.90 32.97 -42.03
N ALA A 120 29.95 33.26 -41.28
CA ALA A 120 31.13 32.39 -41.15
C ALA A 120 30.92 31.24 -40.17
N GLY A 121 29.91 31.29 -39.29
CA GLY A 121 29.57 30.22 -38.35
C GLY A 121 29.16 30.68 -36.98
N ASN A 122 29.05 29.68 -36.08
CA ASN A 122 28.68 29.83 -34.69
C ASN A 122 29.90 29.95 -33.80
N ALA A 123 29.83 30.81 -32.79
CA ALA A 123 30.81 30.87 -31.71
C ALA A 123 30.14 30.81 -30.37
N TYR A 124 30.81 30.16 -29.40
CA TYR A 124 30.32 30.01 -28.03
C TYR A 124 31.34 30.54 -27.04
N GLY A 125 30.87 31.21 -26.01
CA GLY A 125 31.68 31.61 -24.88
C GLY A 125 32.01 30.40 -23.97
N LYS A 126 32.90 30.66 -23.00
CA LYS A 126 33.22 29.66 -21.99
C LYS A 126 31.93 29.24 -21.22
N GLU A 127 31.79 27.95 -20.98
CA GLU A 127 30.73 27.43 -20.18
C GLU A 127 30.82 27.91 -18.72
N MET A 128 29.67 28.27 -18.15
CA MET A 128 29.54 28.57 -16.74
C MET A 128 28.49 27.63 -16.14
N VAL A 129 28.69 27.28 -14.88
CA VAL A 129 27.78 26.45 -14.11
C VAL A 129 27.03 27.32 -13.09
N VAL A 130 25.74 27.19 -13.02
CA VAL A 130 24.88 27.91 -12.09
C VAL A 130 23.84 26.95 -11.51
N GLN A 131 23.52 27.06 -10.23
CA GLN A 131 22.42 26.34 -9.60
C GLN A 131 21.34 27.34 -9.23
N THR A 132 20.10 27.06 -9.62
CA THR A 132 18.94 27.84 -9.18
C THR A 132 18.72 27.69 -7.68
N ASP A 133 18.15 28.71 -7.06
CA ASP A 133 17.82 28.68 -5.63
C ASP A 133 16.81 27.59 -5.30
N ARG A 134 16.82 27.15 -4.04
CA ARG A 134 15.80 26.24 -3.49
C ARG A 134 14.92 26.96 -2.48
N THR A 135 13.64 26.62 -2.49
CA THR A 135 12.75 26.97 -1.40
C THR A 135 12.87 25.95 -0.27
N PHE A 136 12.91 26.44 0.93
CA PHE A 136 12.73 25.61 2.11
C PHE A 136 11.25 25.65 2.49
N THR A 137 10.63 24.46 2.65
CA THR A 137 9.27 24.27 3.15
C THR A 137 9.32 23.31 4.35
N VAL A 138 8.24 23.23 5.10
CA VAL A 138 8.08 22.13 6.07
C VAL A 138 8.07 20.80 5.32
N PRO A 139 8.45 19.68 5.97
CA PRO A 139 8.45 18.36 5.36
C PRO A 139 7.06 17.96 4.81
N LEU A 140 7.04 17.06 3.83
CA LEU A 140 5.83 16.32 3.44
C LEU A 140 5.86 14.95 4.11
N VAL A 141 4.93 14.70 5.01
CA VAL A 141 4.83 13.46 5.76
C VAL A 141 3.43 12.85 5.62
N GLU A 142 3.36 11.53 5.52
CA GLU A 142 2.11 10.76 5.46
C GLU A 142 2.07 9.79 6.64
N THR A 143 0.92 9.66 7.29
CA THR A 143 0.70 8.64 8.32
C THR A 143 0.34 7.33 7.64
N SER A 144 1.03 6.25 7.98
CA SER A 144 0.71 4.90 7.53
C SER A 144 -0.43 4.30 8.37
N GLY A 145 -1.11 3.29 7.81
CA GLY A 145 -2.10 2.52 8.57
C GLY A 145 -1.49 1.88 9.82
N VAL A 146 -2.31 1.70 10.85
CA VAL A 146 -1.92 1.02 12.09
C VAL A 146 -2.10 -0.49 11.92
N HIS A 147 -1.11 -1.27 12.35
CA HIS A 147 -1.07 -2.72 12.20
C HIS A 147 -0.79 -3.41 13.56
N THR A 148 -1.01 -4.74 13.62
CA THR A 148 -0.66 -5.56 14.79
C THR A 148 -1.14 -4.94 16.09
N VAL A 149 -2.42 -4.56 16.12
CA VAL A 149 -3.04 -4.02 17.32
C VAL A 149 -3.29 -5.16 18.30
N THR A 150 -2.88 -4.96 19.53
CA THR A 150 -3.12 -5.84 20.68
C THR A 150 -3.94 -5.12 21.75
N GLU A 151 -4.07 -5.70 22.91
CA GLU A 151 -4.75 -5.12 24.06
C GLU A 151 -4.04 -3.85 24.57
N TYR A 152 -2.71 -3.81 24.49
CA TYR A 152 -1.86 -2.78 25.12
C TYR A 152 -0.82 -2.18 24.17
N SER A 153 -0.86 -2.54 22.89
CA SER A 153 0.12 -2.04 21.92
C SER A 153 -0.41 -2.03 20.49
N ALA A 154 0.24 -1.26 19.63
CA ALA A 154 0.03 -1.31 18.19
C ALA A 154 1.34 -0.99 17.46
N ILE A 155 1.42 -1.32 16.17
CA ILE A 155 2.49 -0.84 15.29
C ILE A 155 1.91 0.28 14.44
N ALA A 156 2.51 1.46 14.54
CA ALA A 156 2.15 2.63 13.77
C ALA A 156 3.40 3.21 13.09
N GLY A 157 3.21 4.01 12.06
CA GLY A 157 4.32 4.59 11.33
C GLY A 157 3.89 5.66 10.34
N GLY A 158 4.81 6.01 9.47
CA GLY A 158 4.58 7.01 8.44
C GLY A 158 5.64 6.94 7.35
N VAL A 159 5.55 7.89 6.43
CA VAL A 159 6.53 8.07 5.36
C VAL A 159 6.86 9.55 5.26
N VAL A 160 8.13 9.89 5.39
CA VAL A 160 8.62 11.23 5.03
C VAL A 160 8.88 11.22 3.52
N ARG A 161 8.00 11.86 2.76
CA ARG A 161 8.00 11.89 1.29
C ARG A 161 8.98 12.91 0.73
N ASP A 162 9.13 14.05 1.42
CA ASP A 162 9.99 15.15 0.99
C ASP A 162 10.52 15.87 2.25
N ASP A 163 11.79 16.23 2.24
CA ASP A 163 12.44 16.94 3.33
C ASP A 163 12.17 18.45 3.32
N GLY A 164 11.45 18.95 2.32
CA GLY A 164 11.18 20.37 2.12
C GLY A 164 12.41 21.17 1.71
N GLY A 165 13.45 20.52 1.20
CA GLY A 165 14.73 21.12 0.78
C GLY A 165 15.70 21.35 1.94
N SER A 166 15.37 20.93 3.16
CA SER A 166 16.20 21.05 4.36
C SER A 166 16.21 19.72 5.12
N GLU A 167 17.36 19.37 5.69
CA GLU A 167 17.55 18.12 6.42
C GLU A 167 16.49 17.93 7.51
N ILE A 168 15.95 16.70 7.60
CA ILE A 168 15.04 16.30 8.66
C ILE A 168 15.83 16.17 9.96
N THR A 169 15.47 16.98 10.96
CA THR A 169 16.11 16.96 12.28
C THR A 169 15.46 15.96 13.21
N SER A 170 14.16 15.67 13.00
CA SER A 170 13.39 14.72 13.78
C SER A 170 12.16 14.28 13.01
N TYR A 171 11.73 13.04 13.22
CA TYR A 171 10.48 12.50 12.72
C TYR A 171 9.95 11.42 13.66
N GLY A 172 8.68 11.05 13.52
CA GLY A 172 8.11 10.03 14.38
C GLY A 172 6.60 9.95 14.29
N ILE A 173 6.00 9.43 15.36
CA ILE A 173 4.55 9.36 15.52
C ILE A 173 4.14 9.99 16.85
N CYS A 174 2.97 10.61 16.89
CA CYS A 174 2.26 11.00 18.10
C CYS A 174 0.88 10.34 18.13
N TRP A 175 0.37 10.08 19.34
CA TRP A 175 -0.94 9.44 19.53
C TRP A 175 -1.61 9.95 20.78
N ASP A 176 -2.95 9.92 20.80
CA ASP A 176 -3.78 10.29 21.95
C ASP A 176 -5.13 9.58 21.87
N THR A 177 -5.88 9.60 22.96
CA THR A 177 -7.30 9.22 22.98
C THR A 177 -8.22 10.33 22.49
N GLU A 178 -7.70 11.55 22.36
CA GLU A 178 -8.39 12.68 21.75
C GLU A 178 -7.91 12.92 20.31
N GLN A 179 -8.80 13.50 19.49
CA GLN A 179 -8.50 13.84 18.10
C GLN A 179 -7.38 14.88 17.98
N ASN A 180 -6.67 14.83 16.87
CA ASN A 180 -5.57 15.74 16.56
C ASN A 180 -4.38 15.66 17.52
N PRO A 181 -3.80 14.46 17.75
CA PRO A 181 -2.62 14.31 18.57
C PRO A 181 -1.46 15.17 18.07
N THR A 182 -0.63 15.64 19.00
CA THR A 182 0.54 16.48 18.73
C THR A 182 1.78 15.93 19.44
N ILE A 183 2.96 16.43 19.08
CA ILE A 183 4.22 16.06 19.75
C ILE A 183 4.33 16.58 21.17
N GLU A 184 3.42 17.43 21.63
CA GLU A 184 3.37 17.87 23.04
C GLU A 184 2.78 16.79 23.96
N GLY A 185 2.00 15.83 23.37
CA GLY A 185 1.43 14.68 24.07
C GLY A 185 2.30 13.43 23.94
N MET A 186 1.64 12.27 23.91
CA MET A 186 2.34 10.98 23.72
C MET A 186 2.95 10.93 22.31
N HIS A 187 4.24 10.72 22.23
CA HIS A 187 4.92 10.59 20.95
C HIS A 187 6.15 9.68 21.03
N LYS A 188 6.64 9.26 19.88
CA LYS A 188 7.91 8.59 19.72
C LYS A 188 8.66 9.19 18.55
N GLU A 189 9.87 9.60 18.84
CA GLU A 189 10.73 10.40 17.98
C GLU A 189 11.96 9.60 17.53
N PHE A 190 12.42 9.89 16.33
CA PHE A 190 13.66 9.39 15.72
C PHE A 190 14.44 10.58 15.18
N SER A 191 15.76 10.49 15.21
CA SER A 191 16.65 11.48 14.59
C SER A 191 16.90 11.12 13.14
N ASP A 192 17.06 12.13 12.30
CA ASP A 192 17.49 12.11 10.90
C ASP A 192 16.91 11.00 10.02
N GLY A 193 16.50 11.34 8.82
CA GLY A 193 16.09 10.39 7.79
C GLY A 193 14.83 10.78 7.01
N THR A 194 14.71 10.15 5.87
CA THR A 194 13.53 10.20 4.98
C THR A 194 13.11 8.78 4.64
N GLY A 195 11.88 8.63 4.13
CA GLY A 195 11.33 7.34 3.74
C GLY A 195 10.37 6.74 4.78
N PRO A 196 10.01 5.45 4.61
CA PRO A 196 9.05 4.78 5.47
C PRO A 196 9.68 4.40 6.82
N PHE A 197 8.87 4.51 7.88
CA PHE A 197 9.24 4.09 9.22
C PHE A 197 8.06 3.49 9.97
N PHE A 198 8.35 2.57 10.89
CA PHE A 198 7.35 1.95 11.76
C PHE A 198 7.90 1.79 13.16
N THR A 199 7.04 1.86 14.14
CA THR A 199 7.40 1.66 15.54
C THR A 199 6.25 1.05 16.33
N SER A 200 6.59 0.34 17.41
CA SER A 200 5.61 -0.14 18.35
C SER A 200 5.30 0.94 19.39
N ILE A 201 4.03 1.30 19.50
CA ILE A 201 3.47 2.06 20.61
C ILE A 201 2.96 1.07 21.66
N LYS A 202 3.21 1.34 22.93
CA LYS A 202 2.97 0.44 24.06
C LYS A 202 2.28 1.15 25.21
N ASN A 203 1.85 0.38 26.21
CA ASN A 203 1.15 0.87 27.40
C ASN A 203 -0.16 1.59 27.04
N LEU A 204 -0.83 1.08 26.04
CA LEU A 204 -2.17 1.53 25.66
C LEU A 204 -3.18 0.95 26.63
N GLU A 205 -4.34 1.58 26.72
CA GLU A 205 -5.49 1.08 27.50
C GLU A 205 -6.31 0.08 26.66
N LEU A 206 -6.91 -0.89 27.31
CA LEU A 206 -7.83 -1.86 26.70
C LEU A 206 -9.04 -1.15 26.08
N ARG A 207 -9.56 -1.70 24.97
CA ARG A 207 -10.83 -1.28 24.35
C ARG A 207 -10.91 0.21 24.05
N THR A 208 -9.76 0.86 23.89
CA THR A 208 -9.65 2.31 23.81
C THR A 208 -9.36 2.76 22.39
N ILE A 209 -10.08 3.77 21.93
CA ILE A 209 -9.84 4.41 20.63
C ILE A 209 -8.64 5.34 20.77
N TYR A 210 -7.71 5.24 19.83
CA TYR A 210 -6.55 6.11 19.69
C TYR A 210 -6.52 6.75 18.31
N TYR A 211 -6.08 7.98 18.28
CA TYR A 211 -5.78 8.78 17.10
C TYR A 211 -4.26 8.85 16.95
N VAL A 212 -3.75 8.70 15.74
CA VAL A 212 -2.31 8.66 15.45
C VAL A 212 -2.00 9.57 14.29
N LYS A 213 -0.89 10.33 14.40
CA LYS A 213 -0.31 11.09 13.30
C LYS A 213 1.18 10.85 13.21
N ALA A 214 1.69 10.69 12.00
CA ALA A 214 3.11 10.84 11.75
C ALA A 214 3.49 12.31 11.75
N PHE A 215 4.72 12.62 12.14
CA PHE A 215 5.26 13.98 12.09
C PHE A 215 6.69 13.99 11.56
N ALA A 216 7.13 15.12 11.04
CA ALA A 216 8.52 15.37 10.69
C ALA A 216 8.86 16.86 10.90
N ILE A 217 10.09 17.14 11.25
CA ILE A 217 10.61 18.47 11.56
C ILE A 217 11.87 18.72 10.73
N ASN A 218 11.96 19.89 10.13
CA ASN A 218 13.18 20.43 9.53
C ASN A 218 13.44 21.85 10.04
N SER A 219 14.44 22.55 9.49
CA SER A 219 14.75 23.93 9.88
C SER A 219 13.63 24.94 9.62
N THR A 220 12.66 24.60 8.75
CA THR A 220 11.51 25.47 8.42
C THR A 220 10.37 25.28 9.40
N GLY A 221 10.20 24.08 9.99
CA GLY A 221 9.17 23.80 10.97
C GLY A 221 8.70 22.35 11.00
N LEU A 222 7.61 22.16 11.71
CA LEU A 222 6.94 20.89 11.96
C LEU A 222 5.80 20.67 10.95
N ALA A 223 5.69 19.44 10.46
CA ALA A 223 4.55 18.97 9.67
C ALA A 223 3.96 17.69 10.26
N TYR A 224 2.66 17.48 10.06
CA TYR A 224 1.94 16.27 10.42
C TYR A 224 1.32 15.63 9.18
N GLY A 225 1.26 14.30 9.18
CA GLY A 225 0.44 13.54 8.25
C GLY A 225 -1.03 13.51 8.66
N ASP A 226 -1.86 12.87 7.84
CA ASP A 226 -3.28 12.68 8.13
C ASP A 226 -3.48 11.84 9.41
N GLU A 227 -4.61 12.06 10.08
CA GLU A 227 -4.97 11.33 11.27
C GLU A 227 -5.48 9.93 10.91
N VAL A 228 -4.98 8.91 11.60
CA VAL A 228 -5.42 7.52 11.50
C VAL A 228 -5.99 7.09 12.85
N ILE A 229 -7.12 6.39 12.81
CA ILE A 229 -7.85 5.93 14.00
C ILE A 229 -7.66 4.42 14.14
N PHE A 230 -7.43 3.95 15.36
CA PHE A 230 -7.51 2.52 15.68
C PHE A 230 -8.09 2.33 17.08
N ARG A 231 -8.55 1.11 17.37
CA ARG A 231 -8.99 0.70 18.70
C ARG A 231 -8.14 -0.49 19.16
N THR A 232 -7.68 -0.47 20.41
CA THR A 232 -7.01 -1.61 21.06
C THR A 232 -7.97 -2.78 21.22
N ASN A 233 -7.41 -4.00 21.20
CA ASN A 233 -8.20 -5.21 21.36
C ASN A 233 -8.74 -5.34 22.79
N ASP A 234 -9.69 -6.25 22.93
CA ASP A 234 -10.16 -6.72 24.23
C ASP A 234 -9.24 -7.84 24.77
N THR A 235 -9.41 -8.23 26.03
CA THR A 235 -8.68 -9.34 26.64
C THR A 235 -8.98 -10.63 25.89
N PRO A 236 -7.97 -11.43 25.49
CA PRO A 236 -8.24 -12.75 24.91
C PRO A 236 -8.96 -13.64 25.92
N VAL A 237 -9.78 -14.55 25.42
CA VAL A 237 -10.45 -15.55 26.26
C VAL A 237 -9.68 -16.87 26.18
N THR A 238 -9.62 -17.57 27.31
CA THR A 238 -9.03 -18.92 27.41
C THR A 238 -10.11 -19.92 27.77
N ASP A 239 -10.21 -21.00 27.01
CA ASP A 239 -11.14 -22.09 27.32
C ASP A 239 -10.58 -23.03 28.39
N ILE A 240 -11.39 -24.01 28.78
CA ILE A 240 -11.05 -25.01 29.84
C ILE A 240 -9.89 -25.93 29.43
N ASP A 241 -9.62 -26.09 28.11
CA ASP A 241 -8.51 -26.88 27.60
C ASP A 241 -7.20 -26.07 27.52
N GLY A 242 -7.25 -24.76 27.81
CA GLY A 242 -6.12 -23.84 27.78
C GLY A 242 -5.89 -23.20 26.41
N ASN A 243 -6.79 -23.36 25.46
CA ASN A 243 -6.70 -22.68 24.16
C ASN A 243 -7.03 -21.19 24.31
N VAL A 244 -6.22 -20.34 23.69
CA VAL A 244 -6.35 -18.88 23.77
C VAL A 244 -6.95 -18.34 22.47
N TYR A 245 -8.03 -17.58 22.59
CA TYR A 245 -8.75 -16.98 21.47
C TYR A 245 -8.65 -15.46 21.54
N PRO A 246 -8.00 -14.81 20.55
CA PRO A 246 -8.08 -13.37 20.40
C PRO A 246 -9.53 -12.92 20.29
N THR A 247 -9.83 -11.73 20.74
CA THR A 247 -11.18 -11.17 20.69
C THR A 247 -11.23 -9.90 19.85
N VAL A 248 -12.40 -9.57 19.35
CA VAL A 248 -12.66 -8.37 18.56
C VAL A 248 -14.02 -7.78 18.92
N VAL A 249 -14.10 -6.47 18.97
CA VAL A 249 -15.37 -5.77 19.20
C VAL A 249 -15.95 -5.35 17.85
N ILE A 250 -17.21 -5.73 17.62
CA ILE A 250 -17.98 -5.37 16.42
C ILE A 250 -19.34 -4.82 16.90
N GLY A 251 -19.58 -3.52 16.67
CA GLY A 251 -20.70 -2.84 17.31
C GLY A 251 -20.54 -2.81 18.83
N GLU A 252 -21.56 -3.25 19.55
CA GLU A 252 -21.54 -3.37 21.01
C GLU A 252 -21.05 -4.75 21.48
N GLN A 253 -20.91 -5.73 20.58
CA GLN A 253 -20.59 -7.12 20.90
C GLN A 253 -19.09 -7.41 20.88
N THR A 254 -18.61 -8.28 21.78
CA THR A 254 -17.25 -8.83 21.77
C THR A 254 -17.28 -10.28 21.26
N TRP A 255 -16.59 -10.54 20.14
CA TRP A 255 -16.54 -11.83 19.46
C TRP A 255 -15.17 -12.49 19.56
N MET A 256 -15.10 -13.81 19.55
CA MET A 256 -13.86 -14.51 19.28
C MET A 256 -13.38 -14.23 17.85
N ALA A 257 -12.10 -13.96 17.66
CA ALA A 257 -11.48 -13.75 16.36
C ALA A 257 -10.83 -15.03 15.75
N ARG A 258 -11.12 -16.17 16.37
CA ARG A 258 -10.67 -17.51 15.95
C ARG A 258 -11.76 -18.54 16.22
N ASN A 259 -11.88 -19.57 15.37
CA ASN A 259 -12.83 -20.67 15.59
C ASN A 259 -12.48 -21.47 16.83
N LEU A 260 -13.50 -21.89 17.54
CA LEU A 260 -13.37 -22.69 18.76
C LEU A 260 -12.79 -24.08 18.44
N GLU A 261 -11.93 -24.60 19.34
CA GLU A 261 -11.34 -25.95 19.22
C GLU A 261 -11.42 -26.76 20.51
N VAL A 262 -12.27 -26.29 21.46
CA VAL A 262 -12.46 -26.91 22.78
C VAL A 262 -12.99 -28.33 22.65
N THR A 263 -12.50 -29.23 23.52
CA THR A 263 -12.90 -30.63 23.60
C THR A 263 -13.78 -30.94 24.83
N ARG A 264 -14.01 -29.91 25.65
CA ARG A 264 -14.80 -30.02 26.90
C ARG A 264 -15.75 -28.84 27.04
N TYR A 265 -16.88 -29.07 27.61
CA TYR A 265 -17.76 -28.02 28.11
C TYR A 265 -17.13 -27.31 29.32
N ALA A 266 -17.53 -26.08 29.61
CA ALA A 266 -17.01 -25.30 30.73
C ALA A 266 -17.06 -26.02 32.08
N ASN A 267 -18.03 -26.92 32.30
CA ASN A 267 -18.13 -27.77 33.48
C ASN A 267 -17.14 -28.96 33.52
N GLY A 268 -16.24 -29.08 32.53
CA GLY A 268 -15.26 -30.14 32.42
C GLY A 268 -15.75 -31.44 31.75
N THR A 269 -17.02 -31.55 31.40
CA THR A 269 -17.55 -32.72 30.69
C THR A 269 -17.01 -32.76 29.26
N LEU A 270 -16.57 -33.95 28.82
CA LEU A 270 -16.05 -34.13 27.45
C LEU A 270 -17.14 -33.92 26.39
N VAL A 271 -16.84 -33.22 25.33
CA VAL A 271 -17.58 -33.29 24.07
C VAL A 271 -17.18 -34.58 23.36
N PRO A 272 -18.11 -35.44 22.91
CA PRO A 272 -17.77 -36.70 22.27
C PRO A 272 -16.95 -36.45 20.97
N PHE A 273 -15.75 -37.02 20.92
CA PHE A 273 -14.93 -37.01 19.70
C PHE A 273 -15.43 -38.10 18.74
N THR A 274 -15.83 -37.69 17.53
CA THR A 274 -16.50 -38.56 16.56
C THR A 274 -15.78 -38.46 15.20
N PRO A 275 -14.55 -39.01 15.09
CA PRO A 275 -13.73 -38.88 13.88
C PRO A 275 -14.19 -39.80 12.75
N GLU A 276 -14.70 -41.02 13.04
CA GLU A 276 -15.03 -42.02 12.04
C GLU A 276 -16.30 -41.61 11.25
N ASP A 277 -16.24 -41.77 9.92
CA ASP A 277 -17.38 -41.41 9.04
C ASP A 277 -18.62 -42.18 9.37
N GLU A 278 -18.50 -43.49 9.67
CA GLU A 278 -19.62 -44.34 10.05
C GLU A 278 -20.29 -43.90 11.36
N TRP A 279 -19.51 -43.38 12.30
CA TRP A 279 -20.05 -42.85 13.53
C TRP A 279 -20.71 -41.50 13.31
N TRP A 280 -20.16 -40.67 12.47
CA TRP A 280 -20.75 -39.38 12.13
C TRP A 280 -22.07 -39.58 11.36
N ASP A 281 -22.09 -40.45 10.36
CA ASP A 281 -23.31 -40.82 9.59
C ASP A 281 -24.42 -41.42 10.49
N SER A 282 -24.06 -42.01 11.63
CA SER A 282 -24.99 -42.58 12.60
C SER A 282 -25.53 -41.56 13.60
N LEU A 283 -24.96 -40.33 13.69
CA LEU A 283 -25.43 -39.30 14.62
C LEU A 283 -26.90 -38.95 14.34
N ARG A 284 -27.66 -38.81 15.40
CA ARG A 284 -29.00 -38.25 15.35
C ARG A 284 -28.96 -36.76 15.70
N VAL A 285 -29.98 -36.05 15.28
CA VAL A 285 -30.13 -34.58 15.52
C VAL A 285 -29.90 -34.14 16.98
N ASN A 286 -30.09 -35.05 17.94
CA ASN A 286 -29.90 -34.80 19.37
C ASN A 286 -28.59 -35.38 19.93
N GLU A 287 -27.76 -36.01 19.10
CA GLU A 287 -26.52 -36.62 19.54
C GLU A 287 -25.36 -35.65 19.35
N LYS A 288 -24.39 -35.71 20.27
CA LYS A 288 -23.27 -34.79 20.34
C LYS A 288 -22.08 -35.41 19.65
N GLY A 289 -21.41 -34.67 18.78
CA GLY A 289 -20.18 -35.06 18.16
C GLY A 289 -19.32 -33.87 17.75
N PHE A 290 -18.01 -33.99 17.83
CA PHE A 290 -17.09 -33.06 17.21
C PHE A 290 -15.96 -33.81 16.51
N CYS A 291 -15.33 -33.14 15.54
CA CYS A 291 -14.13 -33.64 14.84
C CYS A 291 -13.27 -32.47 14.40
N TYR A 292 -12.11 -32.78 13.85
CA TYR A 292 -11.30 -31.83 13.11
C TYR A 292 -11.44 -32.10 11.61
N PHE A 293 -11.27 -31.10 10.77
CA PHE A 293 -11.33 -31.30 9.33
C PHE A 293 -10.33 -32.40 8.88
N ASN A 294 -10.82 -33.37 8.09
CA ASN A 294 -10.08 -34.57 7.70
C ASN A 294 -9.54 -35.40 8.88
N ASN A 295 -10.13 -35.30 10.04
CA ASN A 295 -9.68 -35.97 11.29
C ASN A 295 -8.22 -35.67 11.69
N LEU A 296 -7.66 -34.56 11.19
CA LEU A 296 -6.31 -34.12 11.53
C LEU A 296 -6.34 -33.14 12.70
N SER A 297 -5.84 -33.56 13.85
CA SER A 297 -5.79 -32.69 15.06
C SER A 297 -4.98 -31.40 14.83
N SER A 298 -4.00 -31.41 13.90
CA SER A 298 -3.31 -30.20 13.50
C SER A 298 -4.23 -29.13 12.91
N ASN A 299 -5.36 -29.53 12.34
CA ASN A 299 -6.35 -28.59 11.81
C ASN A 299 -7.15 -27.90 12.92
N GLY A 300 -7.23 -28.46 14.11
CA GLY A 300 -7.80 -27.79 15.30
C GLY A 300 -7.10 -26.46 15.56
N ASN A 301 -5.77 -26.48 15.65
CA ASN A 301 -4.97 -25.29 15.92
C ASN A 301 -5.07 -24.20 14.84
N THR A 302 -5.44 -24.54 13.62
CA THR A 302 -5.51 -23.60 12.49
C THR A 302 -6.96 -23.24 12.11
N LEU A 303 -7.81 -24.22 11.94
CA LEU A 303 -9.19 -24.08 11.44
C LEU A 303 -10.25 -24.09 12.54
N GLY A 304 -9.91 -24.57 13.75
CA GLY A 304 -10.85 -24.90 14.81
C GLY A 304 -11.45 -26.29 14.63
N ALA A 305 -12.40 -26.63 15.48
CA ALA A 305 -13.16 -27.88 15.44
C ALA A 305 -14.51 -27.69 14.71
N LEU A 306 -15.04 -28.79 14.21
CA LEU A 306 -16.37 -28.89 13.63
C LEU A 306 -17.28 -29.63 14.62
N TYR A 307 -18.37 -29.01 15.03
CA TYR A 307 -19.32 -29.54 16.02
C TYR A 307 -20.65 -29.85 15.37
N SER A 308 -21.31 -30.98 15.75
CA SER A 308 -22.74 -31.13 15.50
C SER A 308 -23.50 -30.05 16.29
N TRP A 309 -24.70 -29.68 15.84
CA TRP A 309 -25.44 -28.63 16.53
C TRP A 309 -25.75 -28.99 18.01
N SER A 310 -26.13 -30.26 18.26
CA SER A 310 -26.37 -30.74 19.63
C SER A 310 -25.12 -30.66 20.52
N ALA A 311 -23.93 -30.86 19.95
CA ALA A 311 -22.68 -30.62 20.67
C ALA A 311 -22.45 -29.12 20.93
N ALA A 312 -22.67 -28.28 19.94
CA ALA A 312 -22.47 -26.84 20.05
C ALA A 312 -23.35 -26.21 21.14
N VAL A 313 -24.62 -26.60 21.23
CA VAL A 313 -25.57 -26.12 22.26
C VAL A 313 -25.53 -26.94 23.55
N ASN A 314 -24.68 -27.95 23.69
CA ASN A 314 -24.62 -28.88 24.82
C ASN A 314 -25.97 -29.61 25.09
N GLY A 315 -26.75 -29.87 24.03
CA GLY A 315 -28.08 -30.50 24.15
C GLY A 315 -29.15 -29.57 24.70
N GLN A 316 -28.90 -28.29 24.86
CA GLN A 316 -29.91 -27.29 25.22
C GLN A 316 -30.78 -26.98 24.00
N ASP A 317 -32.05 -26.59 24.24
CA ASP A 317 -32.98 -26.26 23.16
C ASP A 317 -33.37 -24.78 23.23
N SER A 318 -33.02 -24.03 22.20
CA SER A 318 -33.33 -22.61 22.09
C SER A 318 -34.82 -22.29 21.82
N LEU A 319 -35.69 -23.31 21.75
CA LEU A 319 -37.13 -23.07 21.75
C LEU A 319 -37.65 -22.60 23.11
N ASN A 320 -36.83 -22.73 24.16
CA ASN A 320 -37.16 -22.20 25.48
C ASN A 320 -36.45 -20.85 25.68
N PRO A 321 -37.16 -19.70 25.62
CA PRO A 321 -36.53 -18.38 25.79
C PRO A 321 -35.89 -18.13 27.16
N GLU A 322 -36.24 -18.97 28.18
CA GLU A 322 -35.63 -18.88 29.50
C GLU A 322 -34.21 -19.43 29.57
N LEU A 323 -33.77 -20.13 28.52
CA LEU A 323 -32.39 -20.67 28.39
C LEU A 323 -31.44 -19.76 27.58
N GLU A 324 -31.93 -18.68 27.00
CA GLU A 324 -31.08 -17.72 26.31
C GLU A 324 -30.35 -16.77 27.30
N PRO A 325 -29.06 -16.46 27.13
CA PRO A 325 -28.14 -16.99 26.11
C PRO A 325 -27.71 -18.44 26.41
N ILE A 326 -27.51 -19.24 25.36
CA ILE A 326 -27.03 -20.63 25.48
C ILE A 326 -25.51 -20.66 25.51
N GLN A 327 -24.90 -21.01 26.65
CA GLN A 327 -23.43 -21.16 26.75
C GLN A 327 -22.92 -22.23 25.78
N GLY A 328 -23.52 -23.40 25.74
CA GLY A 328 -23.11 -24.52 24.89
C GLY A 328 -21.66 -24.93 25.13
N VAL A 329 -20.85 -24.97 24.08
CA VAL A 329 -19.39 -25.28 24.11
C VAL A 329 -18.52 -24.06 24.45
N CYS A 330 -19.10 -22.88 24.59
CA CYS A 330 -18.35 -21.66 24.87
C CYS A 330 -17.78 -21.61 26.29
N PRO A 331 -16.69 -20.87 26.54
CA PRO A 331 -16.14 -20.66 27.87
C PRO A 331 -17.11 -19.94 28.81
N ASP A 332 -16.79 -19.90 30.12
CA ASP A 332 -17.54 -19.10 31.08
C ASP A 332 -17.58 -17.62 30.66
N GLU A 333 -18.72 -16.95 30.88
CA GLU A 333 -18.98 -15.54 30.46
C GLU A 333 -19.10 -15.38 28.94
N TRP A 334 -19.24 -16.48 28.20
CA TRP A 334 -19.41 -16.48 26.73
C TRP A 334 -20.54 -17.47 26.36
N HIS A 335 -21.22 -17.14 25.28
CA HIS A 335 -22.28 -18.00 24.75
C HIS A 335 -22.14 -18.27 23.25
N LEU A 336 -22.79 -19.35 22.80
CA LEU A 336 -22.96 -19.62 21.38
C LEU A 336 -23.90 -18.57 20.79
N PRO A 337 -23.48 -17.75 19.80
CA PRO A 337 -24.31 -16.66 19.33
C PRO A 337 -25.63 -17.13 18.76
N SER A 338 -26.71 -16.45 19.12
CA SER A 338 -28.04 -16.64 18.56
C SER A 338 -28.14 -16.07 17.14
N ASP A 339 -29.23 -16.36 16.45
CA ASP A 339 -29.55 -15.69 15.18
C ASP A 339 -29.69 -14.15 15.37
N GLY A 340 -30.11 -13.74 16.58
CA GLY A 340 -30.16 -12.33 16.98
C GLY A 340 -28.82 -11.67 17.06
N ASP A 341 -27.86 -12.29 17.76
CA ASP A 341 -26.49 -11.76 17.90
C ASP A 341 -25.80 -11.59 16.54
N TRP A 342 -25.95 -12.55 15.65
CA TRP A 342 -25.44 -12.44 14.29
C TRP A 342 -26.10 -11.28 13.50
N LYS A 343 -27.42 -11.06 13.65
CA LYS A 343 -28.09 -9.93 13.00
C LYS A 343 -27.62 -8.59 13.56
N GLU A 344 -27.34 -8.51 14.84
CA GLU A 344 -26.78 -7.32 15.48
C GLU A 344 -25.39 -7.01 14.91
N LEU A 345 -24.49 -8.01 14.85
CA LEU A 345 -23.19 -7.89 14.17
C LEU A 345 -23.36 -7.41 12.72
N GLU A 346 -24.26 -8.03 11.96
CA GLU A 346 -24.51 -7.72 10.56
C GLU A 346 -24.99 -6.28 10.36
N VAL A 347 -25.86 -5.79 11.23
CA VAL A 347 -26.36 -4.40 11.23
C VAL A 347 -25.24 -3.43 11.63
N ALA A 348 -24.45 -3.76 12.63
CA ALA A 348 -23.30 -2.94 13.05
C ALA A 348 -22.28 -2.76 11.91
N LEU A 349 -22.18 -3.75 11.00
CA LEU A 349 -21.33 -3.68 9.80
C LEU A 349 -22.00 -2.96 8.60
N GLY A 350 -23.18 -2.39 8.79
CA GLY A 350 -23.86 -1.60 7.78
C GLY A 350 -24.90 -2.37 6.94
N MET A 351 -25.26 -3.61 7.31
CA MET A 351 -26.39 -4.29 6.69
C MET A 351 -27.70 -3.66 7.18
N MET A 352 -28.64 -3.39 6.28
CA MET A 352 -29.97 -2.93 6.68
C MET A 352 -30.70 -4.01 7.50
N ALA A 353 -31.37 -3.64 8.59
CA ALA A 353 -32.04 -4.58 9.47
C ALA A 353 -33.01 -5.51 8.72
N LEU A 354 -33.78 -5.00 7.76
CA LEU A 354 -34.67 -5.80 6.92
C LEU A 354 -33.89 -6.83 6.06
N ALA A 355 -32.69 -6.52 5.62
CA ALA A 355 -31.85 -7.45 4.90
C ALA A 355 -31.23 -8.50 5.84
N ALA A 356 -30.89 -8.14 7.08
CA ALA A 356 -30.42 -9.06 8.12
C ALA A 356 -31.47 -10.11 8.46
N ASP A 357 -32.76 -9.78 8.39
CA ASP A 357 -33.87 -10.73 8.61
C ASP A 357 -34.12 -11.67 7.41
N SER A 358 -33.69 -11.33 6.22
CA SER A 358 -33.88 -12.18 5.05
C SER A 358 -33.00 -13.44 5.07
N THR A 359 -33.36 -14.46 4.31
CA THR A 359 -32.58 -15.69 4.14
C THR A 359 -31.76 -15.69 2.83
N GLY A 360 -30.79 -16.59 2.72
CA GLY A 360 -29.89 -16.72 1.57
C GLY A 360 -28.66 -15.82 1.69
N TRP A 361 -27.99 -15.60 0.55
CA TRP A 361 -26.82 -14.70 0.46
C TRP A 361 -27.28 -13.25 0.40
N ARG A 362 -26.85 -12.42 1.35
CA ARG A 362 -27.34 -11.07 1.50
C ARG A 362 -26.30 -10.10 2.05
N GLY A 363 -26.52 -8.79 1.84
CA GLY A 363 -25.59 -7.72 2.20
C GLY A 363 -24.22 -7.85 1.54
N ASN A 364 -23.33 -6.93 1.82
CA ASN A 364 -21.97 -6.92 1.27
C ASN A 364 -20.91 -6.88 2.39
N ILE A 365 -21.23 -7.44 3.55
CA ILE A 365 -20.40 -7.35 4.74
C ILE A 365 -19.45 -8.55 4.90
N GLY A 366 -19.64 -9.63 4.14
CA GLY A 366 -18.84 -10.85 4.29
C GLY A 366 -17.34 -10.63 4.07
N GLY A 367 -16.97 -9.72 3.19
CA GLY A 367 -15.56 -9.36 2.96
C GLY A 367 -14.88 -8.72 4.17
N LEU A 368 -15.64 -7.98 5.00
CA LEU A 368 -15.14 -7.34 6.21
C LEU A 368 -14.76 -8.38 7.31
N LEU A 369 -15.35 -9.57 7.24
CA LEU A 369 -15.17 -10.65 8.20
C LEU A 369 -14.13 -11.69 7.79
N LYS A 370 -13.86 -11.87 6.49
CA LYS A 370 -12.92 -12.87 5.96
C LYS A 370 -11.48 -12.46 6.19
N SER A 371 -10.61 -13.42 6.57
CA SER A 371 -9.17 -13.22 6.56
C SER A 371 -8.67 -12.84 5.16
N THR A 372 -7.68 -11.97 5.09
CA THR A 372 -7.04 -11.56 3.82
C THR A 372 -6.08 -12.62 3.30
N GLY A 373 -5.76 -12.55 2.01
CA GLY A 373 -4.83 -13.49 1.37
C GLY A 373 -5.51 -14.76 0.86
N ILE A 374 -4.69 -15.72 0.47
CA ILE A 374 -5.09 -16.97 -0.17
C ILE A 374 -4.62 -18.21 0.60
N ASP A 375 -4.09 -18.03 1.80
CA ASP A 375 -3.57 -19.15 2.60
C ASP A 375 -4.69 -20.07 3.08
N SER A 376 -5.87 -19.50 3.42
CA SER A 376 -7.05 -20.28 3.80
C SER A 376 -8.17 -20.22 2.78
N TRP A 377 -8.26 -19.17 1.97
CA TRP A 377 -9.31 -18.97 0.98
C TRP A 377 -8.80 -19.20 -0.44
N LEU A 378 -9.58 -19.82 -1.31
CA LEU A 378 -9.29 -19.85 -2.74
C LEU A 378 -9.38 -18.47 -3.38
N ILE A 379 -8.65 -18.31 -4.49
CA ILE A 379 -8.77 -17.12 -5.35
C ILE A 379 -10.15 -17.13 -6.01
N PRO A 380 -10.87 -15.97 -6.01
CA PRO A 380 -10.36 -14.61 -5.79
C PRO A 380 -10.46 -14.08 -4.34
N ASN A 381 -10.99 -14.81 -3.38
CA ASN A 381 -11.32 -14.33 -2.03
C ASN A 381 -12.00 -12.94 -2.07
N THR A 382 -13.10 -12.87 -2.82
CA THR A 382 -13.73 -11.62 -3.27
C THR A 382 -14.08 -10.69 -2.12
N GLY A 383 -13.51 -9.46 -2.17
CA GLY A 383 -13.79 -8.39 -1.22
C GLY A 383 -13.25 -8.60 0.19
N ALA A 384 -12.36 -9.57 0.41
CA ALA A 384 -11.77 -9.81 1.73
C ALA A 384 -10.84 -8.67 2.15
N THR A 385 -11.23 -7.92 3.18
CA THR A 385 -10.45 -6.84 3.79
C THR A 385 -10.04 -7.15 5.22
N ASN A 386 -10.79 -8.04 5.90
CA ASN A 386 -10.67 -8.32 7.33
C ASN A 386 -10.67 -7.06 8.21
N GLU A 387 -11.37 -6.05 7.79
CA GLU A 387 -11.41 -4.74 8.46
C GLU A 387 -11.88 -4.86 9.92
N THR A 388 -12.78 -5.79 10.18
CA THR A 388 -13.25 -6.10 11.53
C THR A 388 -12.25 -6.89 12.38
N ARG A 389 -11.23 -7.50 11.78
CA ARG A 389 -10.34 -8.48 12.41
C ARG A 389 -11.05 -9.74 12.95
N PHE A 390 -12.26 -10.00 12.50
CA PHE A 390 -12.96 -11.24 12.78
C PHE A 390 -12.20 -12.46 12.25
N SER A 391 -11.43 -12.30 11.17
CA SER A 391 -10.48 -13.27 10.63
C SER A 391 -11.08 -14.64 10.35
N ALA A 392 -12.25 -14.69 9.72
CA ALA A 392 -12.87 -15.94 9.31
C ALA A 392 -11.98 -16.68 8.30
N LEU A 393 -11.69 -17.95 8.57
CA LEU A 393 -10.95 -18.87 7.70
C LEU A 393 -11.94 -19.76 6.95
N ALA A 394 -11.60 -20.20 5.74
CA ALA A 394 -12.40 -21.16 4.97
C ALA A 394 -12.22 -22.59 5.51
N ALA A 395 -12.77 -22.84 6.68
CA ALA A 395 -12.60 -24.07 7.45
C ALA A 395 -13.36 -25.28 6.89
N GLY A 396 -14.23 -25.06 5.90
CA GLY A 396 -15.12 -26.10 5.37
C GLY A 396 -16.19 -26.53 6.36
N ASP A 397 -16.70 -27.71 6.14
CA ASP A 397 -17.76 -28.35 6.94
C ASP A 397 -17.65 -29.88 6.86
N ARG A 398 -18.41 -30.55 7.71
CA ARG A 398 -18.63 -32.01 7.61
C ARG A 398 -20.10 -32.27 7.35
N PHE A 399 -20.39 -33.05 6.33
CA PHE A 399 -21.76 -33.44 5.97
C PHE A 399 -22.30 -34.54 6.87
N PRO A 400 -23.63 -34.72 6.98
CA PRO A 400 -24.25 -35.79 7.75
C PRO A 400 -23.77 -37.20 7.35
N ASN A 401 -23.40 -37.42 6.09
CA ASN A 401 -22.84 -38.68 5.59
C ASN A 401 -21.36 -38.92 5.94
N GLY A 402 -20.79 -38.07 6.77
CA GLY A 402 -19.37 -38.15 7.18
C GLY A 402 -18.36 -37.46 6.29
N ASP A 403 -18.72 -37.08 5.05
CA ASP A 403 -17.81 -36.44 4.11
C ASP A 403 -17.37 -35.04 4.56
N TYR A 404 -16.10 -34.72 4.35
CA TYR A 404 -15.56 -33.37 4.52
C TYR A 404 -15.64 -32.60 3.22
N ASN A 405 -16.17 -31.37 3.29
CA ASN A 405 -16.40 -30.56 2.10
C ASN A 405 -15.99 -29.09 2.34
N ASN A 406 -15.99 -28.33 1.28
CA ASN A 406 -15.90 -26.87 1.26
C ASN A 406 -14.61 -26.25 1.88
N LEU A 407 -13.56 -27.04 2.20
CA LEU A 407 -12.28 -26.51 2.61
C LEU A 407 -11.74 -25.53 1.55
N HIS A 408 -11.27 -24.36 1.97
CA HIS A 408 -10.86 -23.25 1.14
C HIS A 408 -11.97 -22.54 0.32
N PHE A 409 -13.18 -23.12 0.25
CA PHE A 409 -14.33 -22.55 -0.47
C PHE A 409 -15.24 -21.74 0.41
N SER A 410 -15.56 -22.28 1.59
CA SER A 410 -16.55 -21.69 2.51
C SER A 410 -16.22 -22.02 3.95
N THR A 411 -16.86 -21.30 4.85
CA THR A 411 -16.93 -21.63 6.27
C THR A 411 -18.36 -21.43 6.73
N PHE A 412 -18.77 -22.29 7.65
CA PHE A 412 -20.11 -22.29 8.23
C PHE A 412 -20.01 -22.13 9.75
N PHE A 413 -20.93 -21.38 10.31
CA PHE A 413 -21.00 -21.12 11.75
C PHE A 413 -22.38 -21.49 12.28
N TRP A 414 -22.40 -22.30 13.33
CA TRP A 414 -23.64 -22.54 14.07
C TRP A 414 -24.11 -21.28 14.78
N THR A 415 -25.45 -21.18 14.90
CA THR A 415 -26.07 -20.33 15.89
C THR A 415 -26.73 -21.21 16.97
N SER A 416 -27.00 -20.64 18.15
CA SER A 416 -27.77 -21.34 19.20
C SER A 416 -29.25 -21.50 18.81
N SER A 417 -29.72 -20.70 17.84
CA SER A 417 -31.12 -20.61 17.48
C SER A 417 -31.60 -21.84 16.71
N ASN A 418 -32.55 -22.57 17.31
CA ASN A 418 -33.24 -23.66 16.68
C ASN A 418 -34.23 -23.16 15.63
N TYR A 419 -34.37 -23.85 14.49
CA TYR A 419 -35.40 -23.56 13.51
C TYR A 419 -36.60 -24.54 13.65
N ASN A 420 -36.31 -25.83 13.72
CA ASN A 420 -37.28 -26.89 13.95
C ASN A 420 -36.60 -28.12 14.56
N GLN A 421 -37.28 -29.26 14.61
CA GLN A 421 -36.74 -30.48 15.20
C GLN A 421 -35.40 -30.90 14.54
N ASP A 422 -35.29 -30.80 13.23
CA ASP A 422 -34.17 -31.34 12.46
C ASP A 422 -33.12 -30.29 12.04
N ASN A 423 -33.47 -29.00 11.99
CA ASN A 423 -32.66 -27.94 11.44
C ASN A 423 -32.45 -26.79 12.42
N ALA A 424 -31.32 -26.10 12.28
CA ALA A 424 -30.98 -24.91 13.04
C ALA A 424 -30.52 -23.75 12.10
N TRP A 425 -30.49 -22.55 12.64
CA TRP A 425 -29.96 -21.40 11.92
C TRP A 425 -28.44 -21.45 11.85
N ALA A 426 -27.90 -21.09 10.68
CA ALA A 426 -26.47 -21.01 10.42
C ALA A 426 -26.10 -19.76 9.65
N ARG A 427 -24.81 -19.44 9.67
CA ARG A 427 -24.16 -18.42 8.84
C ARG A 427 -23.08 -19.04 7.99
N ALA A 428 -22.85 -18.48 6.79
CA ALA A 428 -21.71 -18.87 5.98
C ALA A 428 -21.06 -17.69 5.24
N LEU A 429 -19.77 -17.85 4.97
CA LEU A 429 -18.95 -16.99 4.11
C LEU A 429 -18.38 -17.82 2.97
N GLY A 430 -18.30 -17.24 1.77
CA GLY A 430 -17.78 -17.90 0.58
C GLY A 430 -16.64 -17.13 -0.06
N TYR A 431 -15.72 -17.86 -0.73
CA TYR A 431 -14.51 -17.26 -1.36
C TYR A 431 -14.83 -16.33 -2.53
N TYR A 432 -15.92 -16.57 -3.26
CA TYR A 432 -16.26 -15.87 -4.51
C TYR A 432 -17.29 -14.74 -4.33
N VAL A 433 -17.78 -14.50 -3.10
CA VAL A 433 -18.83 -13.50 -2.78
C VAL A 433 -18.40 -12.54 -1.69
N THR A 434 -18.99 -11.35 -1.69
CA THR A 434 -18.88 -10.35 -0.61
C THR A 434 -20.05 -10.45 0.37
N THR A 435 -21.08 -11.20 0.00
CA THR A 435 -22.30 -11.40 0.80
C THR A 435 -22.09 -12.41 1.91
N MET A 436 -22.98 -12.38 2.91
CA MET A 436 -23.05 -13.36 3.98
C MET A 436 -24.32 -14.19 3.85
N TYR A 437 -24.20 -15.50 4.04
CA TYR A 437 -25.34 -16.42 4.03
C TYR A 437 -26.00 -16.48 5.41
N ARG A 438 -27.32 -16.53 5.42
CA ARG A 438 -28.17 -16.89 6.56
C ARG A 438 -29.16 -17.96 6.13
N GLY A 439 -29.07 -19.14 6.71
CA GLY A 439 -29.93 -20.27 6.40
C GLY A 439 -30.50 -20.94 7.63
N HIS A 440 -31.55 -21.70 7.42
CA HIS A 440 -32.24 -22.51 8.43
C HIS A 440 -32.58 -23.90 7.92
N GLN A 441 -32.02 -24.30 6.80
CA GLN A 441 -32.25 -25.61 6.18
C GLN A 441 -31.09 -26.58 6.44
N ASP A 442 -30.12 -26.15 7.24
CA ASP A 442 -28.95 -26.95 7.57
C ASP A 442 -29.32 -27.93 8.68
N SER A 443 -29.23 -29.25 8.40
CA SER A 443 -29.47 -30.30 9.38
C SER A 443 -28.54 -30.15 10.56
N LYS A 444 -29.04 -30.35 11.76
CA LYS A 444 -28.28 -30.34 13.02
C LYS A 444 -27.15 -31.38 13.06
N GLU A 445 -27.14 -32.33 12.12
CA GLU A 445 -26.12 -33.36 11.96
C GLU A 445 -24.90 -32.87 11.22
N PHE A 446 -24.92 -31.69 10.54
CA PHE A 446 -23.73 -31.10 9.97
C PHE A 446 -22.66 -30.79 11.04
N GLY A 447 -21.39 -30.85 10.65
CA GLY A 447 -20.28 -30.35 11.45
C GLY A 447 -19.89 -28.95 11.00
N PHE A 448 -20.20 -27.92 11.82
CA PHE A 448 -19.84 -26.53 11.53
C PHE A 448 -18.93 -25.95 12.60
N SER A 449 -18.23 -24.88 12.26
CA SER A 449 -17.41 -24.12 13.18
C SER A 449 -18.28 -23.39 14.22
N VAL A 450 -17.67 -23.06 15.35
CA VAL A 450 -18.25 -22.22 16.40
C VAL A 450 -17.37 -21.00 16.64
N ARG A 451 -18.01 -19.87 16.83
CA ARG A 451 -17.43 -18.65 17.38
C ARG A 451 -18.32 -18.12 18.47
N CYS A 452 -17.76 -17.91 19.65
CA CYS A 452 -18.53 -17.42 20.78
C CYS A 452 -18.56 -15.89 20.80
N VAL A 453 -19.61 -15.36 21.39
CA VAL A 453 -19.82 -13.96 21.73
C VAL A 453 -19.88 -13.84 23.26
N ARG A 454 -19.33 -12.74 23.81
CA ARG A 454 -19.28 -12.52 25.27
C ARG A 454 -20.61 -12.08 25.78
N ASP A 455 -20.94 -12.56 26.99
CA ASP A 455 -22.10 -12.11 27.76
C ASP A 455 -21.88 -10.64 28.16
N ASP A 456 -22.92 -9.80 28.07
CA ASP A 456 -22.91 -8.38 28.44
C ASP A 456 -22.97 -8.16 29.96
#